data_2af5b08f97e74da2741ec53275bfb6f8
#
_entry.id   2af5b08f97e74da2741ec53275bfb6f8
#
_cell.length_a   1.000
_cell.length_b   1.000
_cell.length_c   1.000
_cell.angle_alpha   90.00
_cell.angle_beta   90.00
_cell.angle_gamma   90.00
#
_symmetry.space_group_name_H-M   'P 1'
#
loop_
_entity.id
_entity.type
_entity.pdbx_description
1 polymer ?
#
loop_
_entity_poly.entity_id
_entity_poly.type
_entity_poly.pdbx_seq_one_letter_code
_entity_poly.pdbx_strand_id
1 'polypeptide(L)'
;SSPKAFNGVYLPYWTYDAQTTSNFTGNAGYDRKVRKRDGTLETRTTWRPVSGVHQEFMDDITVMPSNRQENSGVKLCEPFKLSKLIPYDPKVLAGFVAERYSIGLKDGWAIAQTTIHEKLKSSIEDYIKFHWKCNHASGVVFSTVYSKITYKYILVPVWISSFKYKEKTYQFAVNGQTGKVGGKAPVSAWRVLLAILFFVGVIAALYYLT
;
A
#
# COMPACT_ATOMS: atom_id res chain seq x y z
N SER A 1 -21.78 21.56 -10.32
CA SER A 1 -21.15 21.06 -11.55
C SER A 1 -21.48 19.60 -11.72
N SER A 2 -22.12 19.24 -12.83
CA SER A 2 -22.44 17.85 -13.15
C SER A 2 -21.15 17.09 -13.45
N PRO A 3 -21.00 15.85 -12.98
CA PRO A 3 -19.88 15.01 -13.38
C PRO A 3 -19.95 14.75 -14.89
N LYS A 4 -18.78 14.66 -15.53
CA LYS A 4 -18.71 14.17 -16.90
C LYS A 4 -19.17 12.69 -16.92
N ALA A 5 -19.62 12.22 -18.09
CA ALA A 5 -20.04 10.83 -18.24
C ALA A 5 -18.96 9.86 -17.71
N PHE A 6 -19.40 8.77 -17.07
CA PHE A 6 -18.51 7.70 -16.66
C PHE A 6 -18.02 6.94 -17.89
N ASN A 7 -16.72 6.79 -18.00
CA ASN A 7 -16.10 5.97 -19.03
C ASN A 7 -15.61 4.67 -18.40
N GLY A 8 -16.18 3.53 -18.83
CA GLY A 8 -15.68 2.22 -18.44
C GLY A 8 -14.43 1.87 -19.25
N VAL A 9 -13.36 1.54 -18.56
CA VAL A 9 -12.09 1.13 -19.17
C VAL A 9 -11.58 -0.14 -18.51
N TYR A 10 -10.95 -1.00 -19.30
CA TYR A 10 -10.16 -2.10 -18.78
C TYR A 10 -8.71 -1.65 -18.69
N LEU A 11 -8.16 -1.67 -17.47
CA LEU A 11 -6.77 -1.34 -17.22
C LEU A 11 -5.95 -2.62 -17.12
N PRO A 12 -4.82 -2.69 -17.82
CA PRO A 12 -3.91 -3.82 -17.71
C PRO A 12 -3.16 -3.77 -16.38
N TYR A 13 -2.86 -4.94 -15.83
CA TYR A 13 -1.95 -5.13 -14.69
C TYR A 13 -1.07 -6.34 -14.94
N TRP A 14 0.15 -6.27 -14.43
CA TRP A 14 0.96 -7.45 -14.20
C TRP A 14 0.72 -7.96 -12.78
N THR A 15 0.59 -9.27 -12.62
CA THR A 15 0.73 -9.92 -11.32
C THR A 15 1.94 -10.83 -11.35
N TYR A 16 2.65 -10.89 -10.24
CA TYR A 16 3.83 -11.73 -10.08
C TYR A 16 3.69 -12.56 -8.82
N ASP A 17 4.03 -13.83 -8.95
CA ASP A 17 4.18 -14.75 -7.83
C ASP A 17 5.64 -15.17 -7.75
N ALA A 18 6.19 -15.29 -6.55
CA ALA A 18 7.57 -15.73 -6.36
C ALA A 18 7.78 -16.37 -4.99
N GLN A 19 8.57 -17.45 -4.97
CA GLN A 19 9.13 -17.97 -3.73
C GLN A 19 10.37 -17.15 -3.37
N THR A 20 10.40 -16.60 -2.15
CA THR A 20 11.53 -15.83 -1.65
C THR A 20 12.27 -16.58 -0.55
N THR A 21 13.58 -16.40 -0.54
CA THR A 21 14.47 -16.84 0.55
C THR A 21 15.37 -15.66 0.90
N SER A 22 15.22 -15.11 2.10
CA SER A 22 15.91 -13.91 2.56
C SER A 22 16.84 -14.26 3.71
N ASN A 23 18.15 -14.02 3.52
CA ASN A 23 19.11 -14.03 4.61
C ASN A 23 19.09 -12.66 5.28
N PHE A 24 18.81 -12.59 6.57
CA PHE A 24 18.67 -11.32 7.28
C PHE A 24 19.58 -11.23 8.50
N THR A 25 19.89 -9.99 8.86
CA THR A 25 20.44 -9.56 10.15
C THR A 25 19.59 -8.42 10.70
N GLY A 26 19.59 -8.26 12.02
CA GLY A 26 18.83 -7.21 12.70
C GLY A 26 19.06 -7.21 14.19
N ASN A 27 18.25 -6.47 14.93
CA ASN A 27 18.32 -6.40 16.37
C ASN A 27 16.94 -6.68 16.99
N ALA A 28 16.92 -7.59 17.98
CA ALA A 28 15.76 -7.89 18.80
C ALA A 28 15.79 -7.01 20.07
N GLY A 29 14.71 -6.26 20.29
CA GLY A 29 14.58 -5.32 21.41
C GLY A 29 13.68 -5.88 22.50
N TYR A 30 14.21 -5.94 23.73
CA TYR A 30 13.52 -6.42 24.92
C TYR A 30 13.26 -5.28 25.89
N ASP A 31 12.01 -5.00 26.18
CA ASP A 31 11.60 -3.96 27.12
C ASP A 31 11.70 -4.46 28.55
N ARG A 32 12.29 -3.62 29.40
CA ARG A 32 12.39 -3.85 30.83
C ARG A 32 11.96 -2.59 31.59
N LYS A 33 11.04 -2.74 32.53
CA LYS A 33 10.68 -1.65 33.46
C LYS A 33 11.78 -1.49 34.50
N VAL A 34 12.34 -0.31 34.60
CA VAL A 34 13.38 0.07 35.58
C VAL A 34 12.83 1.20 36.42
N ARG A 35 12.96 1.09 37.77
CA ARG A 35 12.55 2.16 38.69
C ARG A 35 13.65 3.21 38.75
N LYS A 36 13.32 4.46 38.52
CA LYS A 36 14.21 5.61 38.71
C LYS A 36 14.39 5.94 40.20
N ARG A 37 15.36 6.81 40.50
CA ARG A 37 15.60 7.30 41.89
C ARG A 37 14.41 8.04 42.51
N ASP A 38 13.59 8.68 41.65
CA ASP A 38 12.37 9.41 42.05
C ASP A 38 11.15 8.49 42.25
N GLY A 39 11.33 7.17 42.11
CA GLY A 39 10.28 6.17 42.26
C GLY A 39 9.45 5.91 40.97
N THR A 40 9.63 6.69 39.89
CA THR A 40 8.93 6.50 38.63
C THR A 40 9.47 5.28 37.87
N LEU A 41 8.60 4.64 37.08
CA LEU A 41 8.96 3.52 36.21
C LEU A 41 9.31 4.04 34.83
N GLU A 42 10.50 3.68 34.36
CA GLU A 42 10.95 3.90 32.98
C GLU A 42 11.06 2.58 32.21
N THR A 43 10.62 2.55 30.96
CA THR A 43 10.86 1.40 30.09
C THR A 43 12.20 1.60 29.40
N ARG A 44 13.12 0.64 29.59
CA ARG A 44 14.39 0.57 28.88
C ARG A 44 14.40 -0.63 27.95
N THR A 45 14.76 -0.41 26.69
CA THR A 45 14.90 -1.47 25.69
C THR A 45 16.35 -1.91 25.60
N THR A 46 16.57 -3.21 25.75
CA THR A 46 17.89 -3.83 25.53
C THR A 46 17.88 -4.51 24.18
N TRP A 47 18.86 -4.20 23.35
CA TRP A 47 18.96 -4.73 22.00
C TRP A 47 19.97 -5.89 21.94
N ARG A 48 19.61 -6.94 21.20
CA ARG A 48 20.48 -8.08 20.93
C ARG A 48 20.54 -8.33 19.42
N PRO A 49 21.74 -8.51 18.84
CA PRO A 49 21.85 -8.85 17.42
C PRO A 49 21.27 -10.22 17.14
N VAL A 50 20.57 -10.33 16.03
CA VAL A 50 19.95 -11.58 15.53
C VAL A 50 20.20 -11.72 14.05
N SER A 51 20.21 -12.97 13.57
CA SER A 51 20.32 -13.30 12.15
C SER A 51 19.57 -14.58 11.86
N GLY A 52 19.20 -14.78 10.62
CA GLY A 52 18.49 -15.98 10.21
C GLY A 52 18.13 -15.98 8.74
N VAL A 53 17.31 -16.96 8.38
CA VAL A 53 16.74 -17.13 7.04
C VAL A 53 15.23 -17.06 7.16
N HIS A 54 14.61 -16.21 6.36
CA HIS A 54 13.16 -16.09 6.24
C HIS A 54 12.73 -16.57 4.84
N GLN A 55 11.73 -17.43 4.78
CA GLN A 55 11.16 -17.91 3.52
C GLN A 55 9.70 -17.56 3.47
N GLU A 56 9.27 -16.96 2.36
CA GLU A 56 7.89 -16.55 2.17
C GLU A 56 7.51 -16.66 0.69
N PHE A 57 6.30 -17.13 0.43
CA PHE A 57 5.73 -17.11 -0.91
C PHE A 57 4.97 -15.79 -1.10
N MET A 58 5.42 -15.02 -2.09
CA MET A 58 4.76 -13.78 -2.51
C MET A 58 3.73 -14.13 -3.57
N ASP A 59 2.48 -13.94 -3.24
CA ASP A 59 1.33 -14.22 -4.10
C ASP A 59 0.72 -12.92 -4.61
N ASP A 60 0.37 -12.91 -5.89
CA ASP A 60 -0.39 -11.85 -6.55
C ASP A 60 0.15 -10.43 -6.31
N ILE A 61 1.46 -10.23 -6.48
CA ILE A 61 2.07 -8.89 -6.42
C ILE A 61 1.67 -8.12 -7.67
N THR A 62 0.76 -7.18 -7.53
CA THR A 62 0.20 -6.40 -8.63
C THR A 62 1.06 -5.19 -8.98
N VAL A 63 1.31 -4.99 -10.26
CA VAL A 63 2.00 -3.83 -10.82
C VAL A 63 1.14 -3.20 -11.89
N MET A 64 0.81 -1.93 -11.71
CA MET A 64 0.10 -1.15 -12.72
C MET A 64 1.08 -0.73 -13.82
N PRO A 65 0.86 -1.10 -15.07
CA PRO A 65 1.80 -0.86 -16.16
C PRO A 65 1.66 0.53 -16.79
N SER A 66 1.30 1.53 -16.02
CA SER A 66 1.12 2.89 -16.53
C SER A 66 1.62 3.95 -15.54
N ASN A 67 2.54 4.79 -16.01
CA ASN A 67 3.08 5.93 -15.25
C ASN A 67 2.25 7.22 -15.38
N ARG A 68 1.06 7.17 -15.98
CA ARG A 68 0.25 8.38 -16.18
C ARG A 68 -0.24 8.92 -14.84
N GLN A 69 -0.11 10.23 -14.63
CA GLN A 69 -0.64 10.95 -13.46
C GLN A 69 -2.16 10.76 -13.30
N GLU A 70 -2.86 10.47 -14.38
CA GLU A 70 -4.30 10.16 -14.41
C GLU A 70 -4.66 8.90 -13.60
N ASN A 71 -3.69 8.01 -13.37
CA ASN A 71 -3.88 6.76 -12.65
C ASN A 71 -3.78 6.89 -11.12
N SER A 72 -3.53 8.07 -10.58
CA SER A 72 -3.49 8.25 -9.11
C SER A 72 -4.81 7.88 -8.42
N GLY A 73 -5.95 8.15 -9.08
CA GLY A 73 -7.27 7.72 -8.61
C GLY A 73 -7.45 6.20 -8.64
N VAL A 74 -6.90 5.54 -9.67
CA VAL A 74 -6.97 4.08 -9.84
C VAL A 74 -6.24 3.36 -8.70
N LYS A 75 -5.03 3.80 -8.35
CA LYS A 75 -4.27 3.24 -7.22
C LYS A 75 -5.05 3.32 -5.89
N LEU A 76 -5.84 4.37 -5.71
CA LEU A 76 -6.67 4.54 -4.52
C LEU A 76 -7.92 3.63 -4.50
N CYS A 77 -8.35 3.10 -5.66
CA CYS A 77 -9.44 2.12 -5.71
C CYS A 77 -8.98 0.67 -5.50
N GLU A 78 -7.68 0.38 -5.44
CA GLU A 78 -7.18 -0.96 -5.11
C GLU A 78 -7.62 -1.39 -3.69
N PRO A 79 -7.65 -2.69 -3.37
CA PRO A 79 -7.27 -3.82 -4.20
C PRO A 79 -8.39 -4.30 -5.13
N PHE A 80 -7.99 -4.99 -6.20
CA PHE A 80 -8.89 -5.77 -7.05
C PHE A 80 -8.99 -7.22 -6.54
N LYS A 81 -10.15 -7.85 -6.73
CA LYS A 81 -10.38 -9.25 -6.32
C LYS A 81 -9.86 -10.18 -7.41
N LEU A 82 -8.61 -10.63 -7.30
CA LEU A 82 -7.97 -11.48 -8.29
C LEU A 82 -8.60 -12.88 -8.37
N SER A 83 -9.19 -13.36 -7.29
CA SER A 83 -9.95 -14.63 -7.25
C SER A 83 -11.21 -14.62 -8.12
N LYS A 84 -11.66 -13.46 -8.59
CA LYS A 84 -12.81 -13.31 -9.50
C LYS A 84 -12.43 -13.10 -10.95
N LEU A 85 -11.17 -13.27 -11.30
CA LEU A 85 -10.72 -13.19 -12.69
C LEU A 85 -11.28 -14.37 -13.48
N ILE A 86 -11.70 -14.07 -14.71
CA ILE A 86 -12.15 -15.04 -15.68
C ILE A 86 -11.15 -15.11 -16.84
N PRO A 87 -11.07 -16.24 -17.56
CA PRO A 87 -10.26 -16.31 -18.78
C PRO A 87 -10.58 -15.19 -19.75
N TYR A 88 -9.58 -14.71 -20.47
CA TYR A 88 -9.75 -13.65 -21.45
C TYR A 88 -10.69 -14.07 -22.56
N ASP A 89 -11.75 -13.30 -22.79
CA ASP A 89 -12.64 -13.40 -23.92
C ASP A 89 -12.82 -12.00 -24.54
N PRO A 90 -12.51 -11.81 -25.85
CA PRO A 90 -12.69 -10.52 -26.53
C PRO A 90 -14.13 -9.96 -26.41
N LYS A 91 -15.13 -10.80 -26.25
CA LYS A 91 -16.53 -10.39 -26.09
C LYS A 91 -16.77 -9.57 -24.82
N VAL A 92 -16.00 -9.82 -23.75
CA VAL A 92 -16.09 -9.09 -22.49
C VAL A 92 -15.63 -7.64 -22.65
N LEU A 93 -14.77 -7.36 -23.65
CA LEU A 93 -14.27 -6.02 -23.93
C LEU A 93 -15.18 -5.24 -24.90
N ALA A 94 -16.22 -5.84 -25.42
CA ALA A 94 -17.12 -5.18 -26.37
C ALA A 94 -17.80 -3.96 -25.73
N GLY A 95 -17.60 -2.78 -26.31
CA GLY A 95 -18.14 -1.52 -25.80
C GLY A 95 -17.28 -0.80 -24.75
N PHE A 96 -16.15 -1.38 -24.34
CA PHE A 96 -15.20 -0.77 -23.43
C PHE A 96 -13.87 -0.46 -24.12
N VAL A 97 -13.18 0.57 -23.61
CA VAL A 97 -11.81 0.86 -24.06
C VAL A 97 -10.85 0.04 -23.18
N ALA A 98 -9.93 -0.68 -23.81
CA ALA A 98 -8.82 -1.32 -23.12
C ALA A 98 -7.54 -0.49 -23.33
N GLU A 99 -6.90 -0.08 -22.26
CA GLU A 99 -5.59 0.58 -22.37
C GLU A 99 -4.50 -0.44 -22.68
N ARG A 100 -3.48 0.01 -23.44
CA ARG A 100 -2.27 -0.78 -23.65
C ARG A 100 -1.29 -0.53 -22.49
N TYR A 101 -0.56 -1.57 -22.11
CA TYR A 101 0.51 -1.42 -21.12
C TYR A 101 1.66 -0.56 -21.68
N SER A 102 2.25 0.25 -20.83
CA SER A 102 3.45 1.06 -21.14
C SER A 102 4.72 0.52 -20.46
N ILE A 103 4.57 -0.42 -19.53
CA ILE A 103 5.66 -1.02 -18.76
C ILE A 103 5.79 -2.49 -19.15
N GLY A 104 6.96 -2.85 -19.70
CA GLY A 104 7.27 -4.21 -20.11
C GLY A 104 7.37 -5.19 -18.92
N LEU A 105 7.35 -6.48 -19.22
CA LEU A 105 7.42 -7.55 -18.21
C LEU A 105 8.63 -7.43 -17.28
N LYS A 106 9.82 -7.12 -17.82
CA LYS A 106 11.05 -6.98 -17.02
C LYS A 106 11.03 -5.77 -16.10
N ASP A 107 10.55 -4.65 -16.61
CA ASP A 107 10.42 -3.41 -15.82
C ASP A 107 9.34 -3.56 -14.75
N GLY A 108 8.25 -4.23 -15.09
CA GLY A 108 7.20 -4.59 -14.15
C GLY A 108 7.73 -5.48 -13.02
N TRP A 109 8.60 -6.46 -13.34
CA TRP A 109 9.25 -7.28 -12.33
C TRP A 109 10.15 -6.45 -11.38
N ALA A 110 10.93 -5.50 -11.91
CA ALA A 110 11.73 -4.60 -11.08
C ALA A 110 10.88 -3.79 -10.09
N ILE A 111 9.70 -3.32 -10.53
CA ILE A 111 8.74 -2.65 -9.64
C ILE A 111 8.16 -3.62 -8.61
N ALA A 112 7.80 -4.85 -9.03
CA ALA A 112 7.31 -5.89 -8.14
C ALA A 112 8.34 -6.22 -7.03
N GLN A 113 9.62 -6.32 -7.39
CA GLN A 113 10.70 -6.56 -6.42
C GLN A 113 10.78 -5.48 -5.34
N THR A 114 10.54 -4.21 -5.67
CA THR A 114 10.49 -3.12 -4.69
C THR A 114 9.34 -3.32 -3.71
N THR A 115 8.14 -3.65 -4.21
CA THR A 115 6.97 -3.95 -3.37
C THR A 115 7.19 -5.19 -2.50
N ILE A 116 7.81 -6.23 -3.06
CA ILE A 116 8.17 -7.45 -2.33
C ILE A 116 9.17 -7.12 -1.21
N HIS A 117 10.17 -6.28 -1.50
CA HIS A 117 11.18 -5.88 -0.52
C HIS A 117 10.54 -5.18 0.69
N GLU A 118 9.61 -4.26 0.47
CA GLU A 118 8.88 -3.59 1.56
C GLU A 118 8.04 -4.58 2.39
N LYS A 119 7.34 -5.50 1.73
CA LYS A 119 6.57 -6.55 2.42
C LYS A 119 7.48 -7.47 3.23
N LEU A 120 8.58 -7.95 2.64
CA LEU A 120 9.55 -8.81 3.31
C LEU A 120 10.17 -8.12 4.53
N LYS A 121 10.48 -6.84 4.45
CA LYS A 121 11.00 -6.09 5.60
C LYS A 121 10.04 -6.17 6.78
N SER A 122 8.76 -5.88 6.57
CA SER A 122 7.74 -5.99 7.62
C SER A 122 7.57 -7.41 8.13
N SER A 123 7.54 -8.39 7.23
CA SER A 123 7.39 -9.81 7.57
C SER A 123 8.58 -10.33 8.38
N ILE A 124 9.80 -9.93 8.04
CA ILE A 124 11.02 -10.29 8.78
C ILE A 124 11.02 -9.63 10.17
N GLU A 125 10.62 -8.36 10.27
CA GLU A 125 10.49 -7.68 11.57
C GLU A 125 9.49 -8.42 12.49
N ASP A 126 8.36 -8.84 11.95
CA ASP A 126 7.36 -9.61 12.70
C ASP A 126 7.86 -11.03 13.02
N TYR A 127 8.59 -11.66 12.10
CA TYR A 127 9.26 -12.95 12.34
C TYR A 127 10.27 -12.84 13.49
N ILE A 128 11.08 -11.78 13.53
CA ILE A 128 12.03 -11.52 14.62
C ILE A 128 11.28 -11.40 15.95
N LYS A 129 10.23 -10.58 16.02
CA LYS A 129 9.44 -10.39 17.24
C LYS A 129 8.87 -11.72 17.74
N PHE A 130 8.33 -12.52 16.84
CA PHE A 130 7.72 -13.80 17.18
C PHE A 130 8.76 -14.85 17.61
N HIS A 131 9.82 -15.03 16.81
CA HIS A 131 10.80 -16.10 17.00
C HIS A 131 11.68 -15.86 18.24
N TRP A 132 12.13 -14.61 18.42
CA TRP A 132 12.96 -14.25 19.60
C TRP A 132 12.13 -13.77 20.80
N LYS A 133 10.80 -13.77 20.70
CA LYS A 133 9.88 -13.34 21.77
C LYS A 133 10.26 -11.97 22.32
N CYS A 134 10.59 -11.02 21.42
CA CYS A 134 10.99 -9.66 21.76
C CYS A 134 9.87 -8.65 21.46
N ASN A 135 9.97 -7.46 22.07
CA ASN A 135 8.97 -6.41 21.92
C ASN A 135 9.15 -5.63 20.60
N HIS A 136 10.41 -5.50 20.17
CA HIS A 136 10.78 -4.66 19.03
C HIS A 136 11.78 -5.38 18.12
N ALA A 137 11.72 -5.06 16.82
CA ALA A 137 12.75 -5.40 15.85
C ALA A 137 13.25 -4.10 15.21
N SER A 138 14.55 -3.98 14.96
CA SER A 138 15.13 -2.80 14.31
C SER A 138 16.40 -3.14 13.53
N GLY A 139 16.81 -2.22 12.64
CA GLY A 139 18.04 -2.37 11.87
C GLY A 139 18.04 -3.60 10.98
N VAL A 140 16.88 -4.03 10.48
CA VAL A 140 16.76 -5.21 9.62
C VAL A 140 17.35 -4.90 8.24
N VAL A 141 18.37 -5.68 7.89
CA VAL A 141 19.00 -5.69 6.57
C VAL A 141 18.93 -7.13 6.05
N PHE A 142 18.59 -7.30 4.79
CA PHE A 142 18.44 -8.63 4.21
C PHE A 142 18.77 -8.65 2.71
N SER A 143 19.13 -9.83 2.23
CA SER A 143 19.35 -10.16 0.82
C SER A 143 18.43 -11.28 0.42
N THR A 144 17.71 -11.13 -0.69
CA THR A 144 16.67 -12.07 -1.13
C THR A 144 17.04 -12.75 -2.43
N VAL A 145 16.88 -14.07 -2.45
CA VAL A 145 16.90 -14.88 -3.66
C VAL A 145 15.45 -15.20 -4.04
N TYR A 146 15.13 -15.00 -5.30
CA TYR A 146 13.82 -15.28 -5.89
C TYR A 146 13.87 -16.58 -6.68
N SER A 147 12.85 -17.42 -6.54
CA SER A 147 12.69 -18.65 -7.31
C SER A 147 11.22 -18.87 -7.67
N LYS A 148 10.95 -19.79 -8.60
CA LYS A 148 9.60 -20.14 -9.06
C LYS A 148 8.77 -18.89 -9.44
N ILE A 149 9.41 -17.94 -10.12
CA ILE A 149 8.76 -16.71 -10.53
C ILE A 149 7.72 -17.04 -11.62
N THR A 150 6.47 -16.67 -11.38
CA THR A 150 5.40 -16.71 -12.37
C THR A 150 4.76 -15.34 -12.53
N TYR A 151 4.07 -15.13 -13.65
CA TYR A 151 3.40 -13.87 -13.93
C TYR A 151 2.11 -14.08 -14.71
N LYS A 152 1.18 -13.15 -14.56
CA LYS A 152 -0.07 -13.11 -15.33
C LYS A 152 -0.29 -11.68 -15.81
N TYR A 153 -0.83 -11.56 -17.01
CA TYR A 153 -1.34 -10.29 -17.52
C TYR A 153 -2.85 -10.28 -17.32
N ILE A 154 -3.34 -9.31 -16.60
CA ILE A 154 -4.76 -9.21 -16.26
C ILE A 154 -5.34 -7.88 -16.70
N LEU A 155 -6.64 -7.86 -16.95
CA LEU A 155 -7.42 -6.66 -17.23
C LEU A 155 -8.43 -6.45 -16.11
N VAL A 156 -8.41 -5.28 -15.49
CA VAL A 156 -9.32 -4.95 -14.39
C VAL A 156 -10.30 -3.85 -14.82
N PRO A 157 -11.60 -3.99 -14.50
CA PRO A 157 -12.60 -2.99 -14.86
C PRO A 157 -12.52 -1.78 -13.93
N VAL A 158 -12.42 -0.60 -14.53
CA VAL A 158 -12.40 0.68 -13.82
C VAL A 158 -13.33 1.67 -14.51
N TRP A 159 -14.11 2.39 -13.75
CA TRP A 159 -14.89 3.52 -14.24
C TRP A 159 -14.15 4.81 -13.91
N ILE A 160 -13.85 5.61 -14.92
CA ILE A 160 -13.14 6.88 -14.76
C ILE A 160 -14.12 8.01 -15.07
N SER A 161 -14.12 9.04 -14.21
CA SER A 161 -14.89 10.25 -14.43
C SER A 161 -14.13 11.46 -13.87
N SER A 162 -14.57 12.65 -14.26
CA SER A 162 -14.03 13.90 -13.79
C SER A 162 -15.11 14.91 -13.52
N PHE A 163 -14.87 15.81 -12.57
CA PHE A 163 -15.73 16.97 -12.32
C PHE A 163 -14.89 18.24 -12.17
N LYS A 164 -15.49 19.36 -12.47
CA LYS A 164 -14.84 20.67 -12.35
C LYS A 164 -15.33 21.35 -11.05
N TYR A 165 -14.39 21.79 -10.22
CA TYR A 165 -14.69 22.54 -9.01
C TYR A 165 -13.71 23.71 -8.87
N LYS A 166 -14.21 24.94 -8.77
CA LYS A 166 -13.41 26.19 -8.67
C LYS A 166 -12.26 26.21 -9.69
N GLU A 167 -12.58 26.17 -10.97
CA GLU A 167 -11.65 26.18 -12.12
C GLU A 167 -10.64 25.00 -12.19
N LYS A 168 -10.67 24.05 -11.24
CA LYS A 168 -9.83 22.86 -11.23
C LYS A 168 -10.62 21.61 -11.62
N THR A 169 -10.04 20.78 -12.45
CA THR A 169 -10.60 19.47 -12.81
C THR A 169 -10.09 18.43 -11.83
N TYR A 170 -11.01 17.70 -11.23
CA TYR A 170 -10.73 16.59 -10.33
C TYR A 170 -11.13 15.28 -11.03
N GLN A 171 -10.22 14.35 -11.08
CA GLN A 171 -10.46 13.01 -11.60
C GLN A 171 -10.65 12.03 -10.46
N PHE A 172 -11.55 11.08 -10.66
CA PHE A 172 -11.76 9.97 -9.75
C PHE A 172 -12.02 8.69 -10.53
N ALA A 173 -11.72 7.60 -9.90
CA ALA A 173 -11.91 6.27 -10.45
C ALA A 173 -12.79 5.44 -9.51
N VAL A 174 -13.53 4.50 -10.06
CA VAL A 174 -14.34 3.56 -9.29
C VAL A 174 -13.94 2.15 -9.71
N ASN A 175 -13.60 1.32 -8.75
CA ASN A 175 -13.31 -0.09 -8.97
C ASN A 175 -14.59 -0.81 -9.46
N GLY A 176 -14.57 -1.33 -10.68
CA GLY A 176 -15.71 -2.00 -11.29
C GLY A 176 -16.13 -3.31 -10.62
N GLN A 177 -15.27 -3.89 -9.76
CA GLN A 177 -15.58 -5.11 -9.02
C GLN A 177 -16.16 -4.83 -7.62
N THR A 178 -15.68 -3.77 -6.96
CA THR A 178 -15.98 -3.53 -5.54
C THR A 178 -16.79 -2.26 -5.29
N GLY A 179 -16.88 -1.37 -6.27
CA GLY A 179 -17.49 -0.05 -6.11
C GLY A 179 -16.63 0.94 -5.30
N LYS A 180 -15.41 0.55 -4.88
CA LYS A 180 -14.52 1.44 -4.14
C LYS A 180 -14.11 2.64 -4.99
N VAL A 181 -14.29 3.84 -4.45
CA VAL A 181 -13.94 5.09 -5.11
C VAL A 181 -12.55 5.54 -4.70
N GLY A 182 -11.72 5.89 -5.68
CA GLY A 182 -10.41 6.49 -5.49
C GLY A 182 -10.30 7.81 -6.23
N GLY A 183 -9.69 8.81 -5.60
CA GLY A 183 -9.50 10.12 -6.21
C GLY A 183 -9.14 11.18 -5.18
N LYS A 184 -8.74 12.35 -5.69
CA LYS A 184 -8.48 13.51 -4.83
C LYS A 184 -9.76 14.36 -4.76
N ALA A 185 -10.28 14.54 -3.55
CA ALA A 185 -11.41 15.45 -3.31
C ALA A 185 -10.92 16.88 -3.04
N PRO A 186 -11.66 17.91 -3.47
CA PRO A 186 -11.35 19.29 -3.09
C PRO A 186 -11.57 19.46 -1.58
N VAL A 187 -10.53 19.89 -0.88
CA VAL A 187 -10.62 20.19 0.56
C VAL A 187 -10.92 21.66 0.73
N SER A 188 -11.94 22.00 1.51
CA SER A 188 -12.26 23.39 1.84
C SER A 188 -11.29 23.89 2.92
N ALA A 189 -10.43 24.85 2.56
CA ALA A 189 -9.49 25.47 3.50
C ALA A 189 -10.18 26.00 4.77
N TRP A 190 -11.39 26.53 4.63
CA TRP A 190 -12.18 27.03 5.76
C TRP A 190 -12.60 25.93 6.73
N ARG A 191 -13.01 24.75 6.21
CA ARG A 191 -13.36 23.60 7.06
C ARG A 191 -12.14 23.04 7.80
N VAL A 192 -10.98 23.04 7.15
CA VAL A 192 -9.71 22.65 7.78
C VAL A 192 -9.35 23.64 8.89
N LEU A 193 -9.47 24.94 8.64
CA LEU A 193 -9.20 25.98 9.63
C LEU A 193 -10.11 25.82 10.86
N LEU A 194 -11.42 25.63 10.65
CA LEU A 194 -12.37 25.40 11.74
C LEU A 194 -12.04 24.13 12.55
N ALA A 195 -11.63 23.04 11.88
CA ALA A 195 -11.22 21.82 12.57
C ALA A 195 -9.97 22.06 13.42
N ILE A 196 -8.96 22.78 12.89
CA ILE A 196 -7.75 23.13 13.64
C ILE A 196 -8.10 23.99 14.86
N LEU A 197 -8.93 25.02 14.69
CA LEU A 197 -9.35 25.89 15.80
C LEU A 197 -10.11 25.09 16.88
N PHE A 198 -10.97 24.15 16.46
CA PHE A 198 -11.67 23.27 17.39
C PHE A 198 -10.70 22.41 18.22
N PHE A 199 -9.73 21.77 17.58
CA PHE A 199 -8.74 20.94 18.29
C PHE A 199 -7.85 21.77 19.21
N VAL A 200 -7.40 22.94 18.79
CA VAL A 200 -6.63 23.87 19.63
C VAL A 200 -7.46 24.31 20.85
N GLY A 201 -8.74 24.62 20.66
CA GLY A 201 -9.65 24.95 21.77
C GLY A 201 -9.82 23.81 22.79
N VAL A 202 -9.97 22.59 22.30
CA VAL A 202 -10.07 21.39 23.15
C VAL A 202 -8.79 21.17 23.96
N ILE A 203 -7.60 21.29 23.33
CA ILE A 203 -6.32 21.15 24.02
C ILE A 203 -6.13 22.24 25.08
N ALA A 204 -6.46 23.49 24.75
CA ALA A 204 -6.40 24.60 25.70
C ALA A 204 -7.34 24.38 26.89
N ALA A 205 -8.58 23.92 26.65
CA ALA A 205 -9.54 23.62 27.70
C ALA A 205 -9.05 22.49 28.64
N LEU A 206 -8.45 21.43 28.06
CA LEU A 206 -7.85 20.34 28.85
C LEU A 206 -6.67 20.84 29.70
N TYR A 207 -5.86 21.74 29.17
CA TYR A 207 -4.71 22.33 29.87
C TYR A 207 -5.14 23.21 31.06
N TYR A 208 -6.27 23.93 30.93
CA TYR A 208 -6.80 24.78 32.01
C TYR A 208 -7.61 24.00 33.07
N LEU A 209 -8.02 22.76 32.78
CA LEU A 209 -8.77 21.92 33.70
C LEU A 209 -7.90 20.92 34.50
N THR A 210 -6.60 20.82 34.17
CA THR A 210 -5.57 20.04 34.87
C THR A 210 -4.65 20.94 35.67
#